data_35082abf6a2d5f05de3db21b71bb2a1f
#
_entry.id   35082abf6a2d5f05de3db21b71bb2a1f
#
_cell.length_a   1.000
_cell.length_b   1.000
_cell.length_c   1.000
_cell.angle_alpha   90.00
_cell.angle_beta   90.00
_cell.angle_gamma   90.00
#
_symmetry.space_group_name_H-M   'P 1'
#
loop_
_entity.id
_entity.type
_entity.pdbx_description
1 polymer ?
#
loop_
_entity_poly.entity_id
_entity_poly.type
_entity_poly.pdbx_seq_one_letter_code
_entity_poly.pdbx_strand_id
1 'polypeptide(L)' 'MTRTKIKDEYGRIIGYIEELDNGDKIAKDFYGRILGKYHKDQNKTMDFYGRIVGKGDVSSGLIWENHYKKQNEK' A
#
# COMPACT_ATOMS: atom_id res chain seq x y z
N MET A 1 16.28 2.35 3.65
CA MET A 1 14.88 1.93 3.52
C MET A 1 14.04 2.67 4.55
N THR A 2 12.96 3.30 4.12
CA THR A 2 12.11 4.14 4.97
C THR A 2 10.75 3.48 5.11
N ARG A 3 10.20 3.49 6.33
CA ARG A 3 8.89 2.91 6.60
C ARG A 3 7.96 3.98 7.13
N THR A 4 6.80 4.12 6.49
CA THR A 4 5.76 5.08 6.87
C THR A 4 4.53 4.33 7.36
N LYS A 5 4.01 4.73 8.51
CA LYS A 5 2.77 4.17 9.05
C LYS A 5 1.59 4.90 8.44
N ILE A 6 0.59 4.15 7.99
CA ILE A 6 -0.66 4.72 7.49
C ILE A 6 -1.71 4.53 8.57
N LYS A 7 -2.35 5.63 8.96
CA LYS A 7 -3.35 5.63 10.04
C LYS A 7 -4.71 6.03 9.50
N ASP A 8 -5.75 5.50 10.10
CA ASP A 8 -7.12 5.91 9.80
C ASP A 8 -7.46 7.22 10.51
N GLU A 9 -8.71 7.67 10.36
CA GLU A 9 -9.18 8.93 10.95
C GLU A 9 -9.21 8.89 12.48
N TYR A 10 -9.14 7.71 13.09
CA TYR A 10 -9.10 7.54 14.54
C TYR A 10 -7.68 7.37 15.07
N GLY A 11 -6.68 7.49 14.21
CA GLY A 11 -5.30 7.35 14.60
C GLY A 11 -4.80 5.91 14.72
N ARG A 12 -5.60 4.94 14.29
CA ARG A 12 -5.20 3.52 14.32
C ARG A 12 -4.37 3.18 13.09
N ILE A 13 -3.31 2.40 13.30
CA ILE A 13 -2.46 1.98 12.18
C ILE A 13 -3.22 0.95 11.34
N ILE A 14 -3.37 1.21 10.05
CA ILE A 14 -4.06 0.31 9.12
C ILE A 14 -3.11 -0.33 8.12
N GLY A 15 -1.88 0.13 8.05
CA GLY A 15 -0.89 -0.45 7.17
C GLY A 15 0.41 0.32 7.17
N TYR A 16 1.30 -0.09 6.28
CA TYR A 16 2.64 0.49 6.20
C TYR A 16 3.06 0.62 4.74
N ILE A 17 3.86 1.66 4.46
CA ILE A 17 4.53 1.82 3.17
C ILE A 17 6.02 1.73 3.45
N GLU A 18 6.71 0.80 2.77
CA GLU A 18 8.17 0.71 2.85
C GLU A 18 8.75 1.23 1.55
N GLU A 19 9.59 2.25 1.65
CA GLU A 19 10.29 2.81 0.50
C GLU A 19 11.68 2.20 0.40
N LEU A 20 11.98 1.62 -0.75
CA LEU A 20 13.27 1.00 -1.04
C LEU A 20 14.26 2.05 -1.55
N ASP A 21 15.54 1.69 -1.56
CA ASP A 21 16.60 2.64 -1.94
C ASP A 21 16.47 3.11 -3.38
N ASN A 22 15.91 2.29 -4.27
CA ASN A 22 15.69 2.65 -5.67
C ASN A 22 14.43 3.50 -5.90
N GLY A 23 13.67 3.78 -4.83
CA GLY A 23 12.46 4.58 -4.92
C GLY A 23 11.18 3.78 -5.10
N ASP A 24 11.26 2.45 -5.25
CA ASP A 24 10.09 1.60 -5.25
C ASP A 24 9.47 1.60 -3.85
N LYS A 25 8.17 1.35 -3.78
CA LYS A 25 7.45 1.30 -2.50
C LYS A 25 6.64 0.03 -2.41
N ILE A 26 6.61 -0.55 -1.21
CA ILE A 26 5.83 -1.75 -0.93
C ILE A 26 4.72 -1.37 0.04
N ALA A 27 3.46 -1.64 -0.34
CA ALA A 27 2.31 -1.40 0.52
C ALA A 27 2.00 -2.68 1.29
N LYS A 28 1.89 -2.58 2.61
CA LYS A 28 1.61 -3.70 3.49
C LYS A 28 0.40 -3.40 4.37
N ASP A 29 -0.35 -4.44 4.73
CA ASP A 29 -1.45 -4.28 5.68
C ASP A 29 -0.92 -4.20 7.11
N PHE A 30 -1.84 -4.12 8.08
CA PHE A 30 -1.47 -4.04 9.49
C PHE A 30 -0.66 -5.25 9.94
N TYR A 31 -0.90 -6.42 9.34
CA TYR A 31 -0.20 -7.66 9.72
C TYR A 31 1.11 -7.85 8.96
N GLY A 32 1.48 -6.89 8.11
CA GLY A 32 2.73 -6.97 7.35
C GLY A 32 2.62 -7.74 6.04
N ARG A 33 1.42 -8.14 5.62
CA ARG A 33 1.22 -8.83 4.35
C ARG A 33 1.30 -7.83 3.20
N ILE A 34 1.94 -8.21 2.11
CA ILE A 34 2.11 -7.33 0.95
C ILE A 34 0.78 -7.21 0.21
N LEU A 35 0.32 -5.97 0.03
CA LEU A 35 -0.90 -5.66 -0.73
C LEU A 35 -0.59 -5.30 -2.17
N GLY A 36 0.59 -4.77 -2.42
CA GLY A 36 1.02 -4.38 -3.75
C GLY A 36 2.30 -3.59 -3.69
N LYS A 37 2.70 -3.06 -4.85
CA LYS A 37 4.00 -2.40 -4.99
C LYS A 37 3.93 -1.29 -6.02
N TYR A 38 4.59 -0.18 -5.71
CA TYR A 38 4.81 0.91 -6.66
C TYR A 38 6.18 0.73 -7.29
N HIS A 39 6.23 0.73 -8.62
CA HIS A 39 7.46 0.63 -9.40
C HIS A 39 7.82 2.02 -9.93
N LYS A 40 8.85 2.63 -9.35
CA LYS A 40 9.22 4.00 -9.68
C LYS A 40 9.69 4.12 -11.14
N ASP A 41 10.45 3.16 -11.62
CA ASP A 41 10.99 3.18 -12.98
C ASP A 41 9.91 3.13 -14.05
N GLN A 42 8.79 2.47 -13.76
CA GLN A 42 7.64 2.37 -14.66
C GLN A 42 6.53 3.37 -14.32
N ASN A 43 6.64 4.04 -13.17
CA ASN A 43 5.66 4.97 -12.64
C ASN A 43 4.26 4.35 -12.58
N LYS A 44 4.19 3.13 -12.06
CA LYS A 44 2.95 2.35 -11.96
C LYS A 44 2.86 1.68 -10.59
N THR A 45 1.64 1.56 -10.08
CA THR A 45 1.35 0.78 -8.87
C THR A 45 0.60 -0.47 -9.27
N MET A 46 1.06 -1.61 -8.78
CA MET A 46 0.46 -2.92 -9.05
C MET A 46 -0.02 -3.54 -7.75
N ASP A 47 -1.08 -4.36 -7.84
CA ASP A 47 -1.55 -5.11 -6.69
C ASP A 47 -0.72 -6.38 -6.49
N PHE A 48 -1.09 -7.18 -5.49
CA PHE A 48 -0.38 -8.41 -5.16
C PHE A 48 -0.36 -9.41 -6.32
N TYR A 49 -1.37 -9.36 -7.18
CA TYR A 49 -1.50 -10.28 -8.33
C TYR A 49 -0.82 -9.74 -9.59
N GLY A 50 -0.14 -8.60 -9.50
CA GLY A 50 0.57 -8.02 -10.63
C GLY A 50 -0.31 -7.19 -11.57
N ARG A 51 -1.55 -6.92 -11.19
CA ARG A 51 -2.44 -6.08 -12.00
C ARG A 51 -2.16 -4.60 -11.71
N ILE A 52 -2.18 -3.79 -12.76
CA ILE A 52 -1.96 -2.35 -12.62
C ILE A 52 -3.20 -1.72 -12.00
N VAL A 53 -3.05 -1.08 -10.85
CA VAL A 53 -4.17 -0.41 -10.17
C VAL A 53 -4.18 1.10 -10.43
N GLY A 54 -3.06 1.66 -10.91
CA GLY A 54 -3.01 3.07 -11.26
C GLY A 54 -1.65 3.49 -11.76
N LYS A 55 -1.62 4.64 -12.44
CA LYS A 55 -0.38 5.30 -12.82
C LYS A 55 0.10 6.13 -11.64
N GLY A 56 1.43 6.27 -11.53
CA GLY A 56 2.00 7.02 -10.44
C GLY A 56 1.93 6.24 -9.13
N ASP A 57 2.20 6.93 -8.04
CA ASP A 57 2.26 6.35 -6.70
C ASP A 57 0.87 6.40 -6.04
N VAL A 58 0.14 5.32 -6.14
CA VAL A 58 -1.14 5.15 -5.43
C VAL A 58 -1.06 4.01 -4.42
N SER A 59 0.14 3.73 -3.91
CA SER A 59 0.38 2.64 -2.97
C SER A 59 -0.44 2.77 -1.69
N SER A 60 -0.61 3.98 -1.17
CA SER A 60 -1.45 4.18 0.02
C SER A 60 -2.91 3.79 -0.23
N GLY A 61 -3.38 3.94 -1.46
CA GLY A 61 -4.73 3.54 -1.84
C GLY A 61 -4.99 2.06 -1.65
N LEU A 62 -3.96 1.23 -1.84
CA LEU A 62 -4.08 -0.21 -1.61
C LEU A 62 -4.39 -0.51 -0.13
N ILE A 63 -3.77 0.24 0.76
CA ILE A 63 -3.96 0.07 2.21
C ILE A 63 -5.37 0.51 2.60
N TRP A 64 -5.82 1.65 2.09
CA TRP A 64 -7.17 2.16 2.37
C TRP A 64 -8.25 1.23 1.82
N GLU A 65 -8.06 0.72 0.61
CA GLU A 65 -9.00 -0.21 0.01
C GLU A 65 -9.12 -1.50 0.86
N ASN A 66 -7.99 -2.04 1.29
CA ASN A 66 -7.97 -3.22 2.14
C ASN A 66 -8.69 -2.95 3.46
N HIS A 67 -8.48 -1.78 4.04
CA HIS A 67 -9.12 -1.38 5.29
C HIS A 67 -10.65 -1.32 5.15
N TYR A 68 -11.13 -0.69 4.07
CA TYR A 68 -12.57 -0.59 3.83
C TYR A 68 -13.21 -1.93 3.54
N LYS A 69 -12.53 -2.81 2.83
CA LYS A 69 -13.04 -4.16 2.58
C LYS A 69 -13.26 -4.92 3.88
N LYS A 70 -12.31 -4.83 4.81
CA LYS A 70 -12.44 -5.49 6.10
C LYS A 70 -13.59 -4.96 6.91
N GLN A 71 -13.86 -3.66 6.85
CA GLN A 71 -14.98 -3.06 7.56
C GLN A 71 -16.33 -3.51 7.00
N ASN A 72 -16.39 -3.80 5.70
CA ASN A 72 -17.62 -4.20 5.02
C ASN A 72 -17.85 -5.70 5.04
N GLU A 73 -16.82 -6.49 5.35
CA GLU A 73 -16.96 -7.93 5.50
C GLU A 73 -17.51 -8.28 6.89
N LYS A 74 -18.58 -9.02 6.90
CA LYS A 74 -19.19 -9.48 8.15
C LYS A 74 -19.40 -10.97 8.11
#